data_46c2e2f281dd5a88ab46d288be15b678
#
_entry.id   46c2e2f281dd5a88ab46d288be15b678
#
_cell.length_a   1.000
_cell.length_b   1.000
_cell.length_c   1.000
_cell.angle_alpha   90.00
_cell.angle_beta   90.00
_cell.angle_gamma   90.00
#
_symmetry.space_group_name_H-M   'P 1'
#
loop_
_entity.id
_entity.type
_entity.pdbx_description
1 polymer ?
#
loop_
_entity_poly.entity_id
_entity_poly.type
_entity_poly.pdbx_seq_one_letter_code
_entity_poly.pdbx_strand_id
1 'polypeptide(L)'
;ERQNGRFKDIYDFFERMPSSQVNKRVVESLVIAGAFDELDSYHRAQYFDVDNAGRTNIEKLLRYGQSFQDNKNSVENSLFADFADEVQIERPKLLPCAEWQNMHKLNREKEIIGFYLSAHPLDEYKFQYKFINGEFSKNFVLEDNKKDEIAPNDLSAKILDEETDDDESIDISLDVSEDEELVEESSAKKAEPKGNFNFLNLDEIDAFKEFYQRQFELSLVKGMPEKNEIKRINELSKEYLVSGLTTDYTIFDDNYNSGKKVAYVTLEDYTGSYKFRLNDDDYMKFKEKLEKGRFIILKFKIVIVRSKDKTSGNEVLRYFINVADVVELQLAFEKYAKSLSLVIPINEINKTDLEFFKNQLLAEKGEHKLNVYLKNPLDN
;
A
#
# COMPACT_ATOMS: atom_id res chain seq x y z
N GLU A 1 -23.13 6.11 -29.75
CA GLU A 1 -24.01 5.07 -29.18
C GLU A 1 -24.59 5.45 -27.82
N ARG A 2 -23.80 6.07 -26.92
CA ARG A 2 -24.28 6.46 -25.58
C ARG A 2 -25.52 7.37 -25.60
N GLN A 3 -25.69 8.17 -26.64
CA GLN A 3 -26.90 9.01 -26.85
C GLN A 3 -28.17 8.18 -27.09
N ASN A 4 -28.03 6.94 -27.56
CA ASN A 4 -29.13 6.00 -27.80
C ASN A 4 -29.53 5.22 -26.56
N GLY A 5 -29.11 5.66 -25.36
CA GLY A 5 -29.39 5.05 -24.06
C GLY A 5 -28.31 4.07 -23.58
N ARG A 6 -28.46 3.60 -22.32
CA ARG A 6 -27.57 2.59 -21.74
C ARG A 6 -27.70 1.26 -22.44
N PHE A 7 -26.63 0.47 -22.45
CA PHE A 7 -26.68 -0.92 -22.89
C PHE A 7 -27.49 -1.73 -21.88
N LYS A 8 -28.34 -2.63 -22.37
CA LYS A 8 -29.23 -3.46 -21.55
C LYS A 8 -28.53 -4.70 -21.04
N ASP A 9 -27.74 -5.32 -21.90
CA ASP A 9 -26.95 -6.53 -21.65
C ASP A 9 -25.71 -6.52 -22.55
N ILE A 10 -24.86 -7.53 -22.42
CA ILE A 10 -23.67 -7.68 -23.24
C ILE A 10 -23.99 -7.86 -24.72
N TYR A 11 -25.10 -8.49 -25.04
CA TYR A 11 -25.52 -8.71 -26.43
C TYR A 11 -25.95 -7.41 -27.09
N ASP A 12 -26.71 -6.56 -26.41
CA ASP A 12 -27.09 -5.21 -26.88
C ASP A 12 -25.83 -4.35 -27.14
N PHE A 13 -24.75 -4.54 -26.37
CA PHE A 13 -23.46 -3.90 -26.65
C PHE A 13 -22.90 -4.34 -28.02
N PHE A 14 -22.82 -5.65 -28.30
CA PHE A 14 -22.29 -6.16 -29.56
C PHE A 14 -23.22 -5.92 -30.76
N GLU A 15 -24.53 -5.88 -30.54
CA GLU A 15 -25.52 -5.56 -31.56
C GLU A 15 -25.43 -4.11 -32.04
N ARG A 16 -25.14 -3.17 -31.13
CA ARG A 16 -25.12 -1.73 -31.37
C ARG A 16 -23.75 -1.18 -31.76
N MET A 17 -22.68 -1.77 -31.23
CA MET A 17 -21.33 -1.25 -31.46
C MET A 17 -20.79 -1.71 -32.81
N PRO A 18 -20.28 -0.77 -33.67
CA PRO A 18 -19.74 -1.11 -35.00
C PRO A 18 -18.54 -2.08 -34.86
N SER A 19 -18.58 -3.19 -35.59
CA SER A 19 -17.51 -4.21 -35.59
C SER A 19 -16.14 -3.65 -36.01
N SER A 20 -16.11 -2.55 -36.75
CA SER A 20 -14.89 -1.83 -37.11
C SER A 20 -14.20 -1.13 -35.93
N GLN A 21 -14.94 -0.80 -34.88
CA GLN A 21 -14.42 -0.09 -33.69
C GLN A 21 -14.17 -1.03 -32.50
N VAL A 22 -14.83 -2.19 -32.49
CA VAL A 22 -14.79 -3.14 -31.37
C VAL A 22 -14.09 -4.42 -31.83
N ASN A 23 -12.77 -4.44 -31.65
CA ASN A 23 -11.97 -5.63 -31.94
C ASN A 23 -11.72 -6.44 -30.65
N LYS A 24 -11.14 -7.65 -30.76
CA LYS A 24 -10.86 -8.57 -29.66
C LYS A 24 -10.08 -7.89 -28.52
N ARG A 25 -9.01 -7.17 -28.84
CA ARG A 25 -8.15 -6.50 -27.85
C ARG A 25 -8.90 -5.42 -27.06
N VAL A 26 -9.76 -4.65 -27.73
CA VAL A 26 -10.60 -3.63 -27.07
C VAL A 26 -11.56 -4.29 -26.10
N VAL A 27 -12.24 -5.37 -26.51
CA VAL A 27 -13.18 -6.10 -25.64
C VAL A 27 -12.45 -6.73 -24.46
N GLU A 28 -11.30 -7.38 -24.67
CA GLU A 28 -10.47 -7.93 -23.60
C GLU A 28 -10.11 -6.86 -22.58
N SER A 29 -9.68 -5.67 -23.02
CA SER A 29 -9.37 -4.56 -22.13
C SER A 29 -10.58 -4.05 -21.36
N LEU A 30 -11.75 -3.94 -22.00
CA LEU A 30 -13.00 -3.53 -21.35
C LEU A 30 -13.46 -4.55 -20.30
N VAL A 31 -13.38 -5.85 -20.60
CA VAL A 31 -13.69 -6.91 -19.62
C VAL A 31 -12.76 -6.86 -18.44
N ILE A 32 -11.45 -6.75 -18.67
CA ILE A 32 -10.45 -6.69 -17.60
C ILE A 32 -10.67 -5.43 -16.73
N ALA A 33 -11.01 -4.31 -17.36
CA ALA A 33 -11.32 -3.05 -16.67
C ALA A 33 -12.67 -3.08 -15.90
N GLY A 34 -13.48 -4.15 -16.06
CA GLY A 34 -14.76 -4.28 -15.37
C GLY A 34 -15.92 -3.50 -16.02
N ALA A 35 -15.76 -3.09 -17.28
CA ALA A 35 -16.78 -2.28 -17.96
C ALA A 35 -18.13 -3.01 -18.14
N PHE A 36 -18.14 -4.33 -18.02
CA PHE A 36 -19.34 -5.16 -18.17
C PHE A 36 -19.85 -5.78 -16.87
N ASP A 37 -19.20 -5.51 -15.73
CA ASP A 37 -19.56 -6.12 -14.44
C ASP A 37 -21.00 -5.81 -13.98
N GLU A 38 -21.55 -4.65 -14.39
CA GLU A 38 -22.92 -4.23 -14.06
C GLU A 38 -23.96 -4.55 -15.17
N LEU A 39 -23.50 -5.02 -16.35
CA LEU A 39 -24.43 -5.28 -17.45
C LEU A 39 -25.11 -6.64 -17.34
N ASP A 40 -24.39 -7.65 -16.84
CA ASP A 40 -24.83 -9.03 -16.77
C ASP A 40 -24.30 -9.72 -15.50
N SER A 41 -24.82 -10.91 -15.24
CA SER A 41 -24.34 -11.78 -14.15
C SER A 41 -23.05 -12.55 -14.49
N TYR A 42 -22.44 -12.30 -15.63
CA TYR A 42 -21.21 -12.95 -16.05
C TYR A 42 -20.00 -12.35 -15.35
N HIS A 43 -19.18 -13.20 -14.70
CA HIS A 43 -17.91 -12.74 -14.16
C HIS A 43 -16.82 -12.68 -15.23
N ARG A 44 -15.80 -11.86 -15.02
CA ARG A 44 -14.77 -11.54 -16.02
C ARG A 44 -14.07 -12.77 -16.61
N ALA A 45 -13.83 -13.83 -15.82
CA ALA A 45 -13.20 -15.05 -16.29
C ALA A 45 -14.00 -15.75 -17.39
N GLN A 46 -15.35 -15.71 -17.37
CA GLN A 46 -16.19 -16.34 -18.37
C GLN A 46 -15.99 -15.81 -19.78
N TYR A 47 -15.64 -14.53 -19.93
CA TYR A 47 -15.34 -13.94 -21.23
C TYR A 47 -14.08 -14.52 -21.88
N PHE A 48 -13.11 -14.96 -21.05
CA PHE A 48 -11.85 -15.54 -21.50
C PHE A 48 -11.88 -17.05 -21.60
N ASP A 49 -12.96 -17.69 -21.11
CA ASP A 49 -13.11 -19.13 -21.19
C ASP A 49 -13.19 -19.61 -22.64
N VAL A 50 -12.63 -20.80 -22.90
CA VAL A 50 -12.49 -21.35 -24.25
C VAL A 50 -13.39 -22.56 -24.45
N ASP A 51 -13.98 -22.67 -25.65
CA ASP A 51 -14.72 -23.85 -26.07
C ASP A 51 -13.78 -24.99 -26.51
N ASN A 52 -14.36 -26.14 -26.83
CA ASN A 52 -13.65 -27.32 -27.34
C ASN A 52 -12.89 -27.06 -28.65
N ALA A 53 -13.20 -25.99 -29.35
CA ALA A 53 -12.49 -25.56 -30.58
C ALA A 53 -11.41 -24.50 -30.29
N GLY A 54 -11.12 -24.20 -29.01
CA GLY A 54 -10.12 -23.23 -28.59
C GLY A 54 -10.54 -21.76 -28.79
N ARG A 55 -11.83 -21.47 -29.00
CA ARG A 55 -12.34 -20.11 -29.21
C ARG A 55 -12.82 -19.55 -27.88
N THR A 56 -12.40 -18.32 -27.57
CA THR A 56 -12.87 -17.59 -26.40
C THR A 56 -14.33 -17.15 -26.53
N ASN A 57 -15.01 -16.93 -25.41
CA ASN A 57 -16.37 -16.39 -25.42
C ASN A 57 -16.40 -14.96 -25.99
N ILE A 58 -15.34 -14.17 -25.84
CA ILE A 58 -15.17 -12.87 -26.54
C ILE A 58 -15.25 -13.05 -28.05
N GLU A 59 -14.57 -14.05 -28.61
CA GLU A 59 -14.61 -14.31 -30.07
C GLU A 59 -15.99 -14.74 -30.55
N LYS A 60 -16.74 -15.48 -29.72
CA LYS A 60 -18.14 -15.85 -30.04
C LYS A 60 -19.04 -14.62 -30.05
N LEU A 61 -18.90 -13.74 -29.06
CA LEU A 61 -19.68 -12.49 -28.97
C LEU A 61 -19.35 -11.53 -30.13
N LEU A 62 -18.08 -11.41 -30.53
CA LEU A 62 -17.67 -10.60 -31.68
C LEU A 62 -18.29 -11.13 -32.98
N ARG A 63 -18.27 -12.45 -33.21
CA ARG A 63 -18.91 -13.07 -34.36
C ARG A 63 -20.42 -12.86 -34.37
N TYR A 64 -21.05 -13.01 -33.20
CA TYR A 64 -22.47 -12.76 -33.01
C TYR A 64 -22.82 -11.32 -33.43
N GLY A 65 -22.13 -10.32 -32.89
CA GLY A 65 -22.36 -8.91 -33.20
C GLY A 65 -22.14 -8.60 -34.69
N GLN A 66 -21.08 -9.17 -35.30
CA GLN A 66 -20.86 -9.03 -36.74
C GLN A 66 -22.00 -9.63 -37.55
N SER A 67 -22.40 -10.87 -37.27
CA SER A 67 -23.50 -11.52 -37.97
C SER A 67 -24.81 -10.76 -37.80
N PHE A 68 -25.07 -10.18 -36.66
CA PHE A 68 -26.24 -9.36 -36.36
C PHE A 68 -26.26 -8.08 -37.25
N GLN A 69 -25.12 -7.36 -37.30
CA GLN A 69 -24.98 -6.14 -38.09
C GLN A 69 -25.06 -6.43 -39.59
N ASP A 70 -24.44 -7.53 -40.06
CA ASP A 70 -24.49 -7.93 -41.48
C ASP A 70 -25.92 -8.28 -41.90
N ASN A 71 -26.67 -8.99 -41.04
CA ASN A 71 -28.07 -9.32 -41.27
C ASN A 71 -28.94 -8.05 -41.31
N LYS A 72 -28.78 -7.14 -40.35
CA LYS A 72 -29.48 -5.87 -40.31
C LYS A 72 -29.25 -5.06 -41.60
N ASN A 73 -27.99 -4.90 -42.01
CA ASN A 73 -27.60 -4.18 -43.20
C ASN A 73 -28.17 -4.85 -44.47
N SER A 74 -28.24 -6.18 -44.50
CA SER A 74 -28.81 -6.93 -45.64
C SER A 74 -30.31 -6.73 -45.74
N VAL A 75 -31.02 -6.70 -44.64
CA VAL A 75 -32.46 -6.43 -44.58
C VAL A 75 -32.77 -5.00 -45.01
N GLU A 76 -32.03 -4.01 -44.48
CA GLU A 76 -32.20 -2.59 -44.83
C GLU A 76 -31.94 -2.30 -46.33
N ASN A 77 -31.01 -3.03 -46.95
CA ASN A 77 -30.67 -2.87 -48.38
C ASN A 77 -31.49 -3.78 -49.31
N SER A 78 -32.38 -4.61 -48.78
CA SER A 78 -33.23 -5.49 -49.57
C SER A 78 -34.45 -4.75 -50.14
N LEU A 79 -34.72 -4.89 -51.42
CA LEU A 79 -35.96 -4.43 -52.05
C LEU A 79 -37.21 -5.16 -51.56
N PHE A 80 -37.03 -6.25 -50.80
CA PHE A 80 -38.08 -7.10 -50.20
C PHE A 80 -38.08 -7.05 -48.69
N ALA A 81 -37.70 -5.93 -48.11
CA ALA A 81 -37.63 -5.75 -46.64
C ALA A 81 -38.95 -6.12 -45.89
N ASP A 82 -40.10 -5.91 -46.55
CA ASP A 82 -41.42 -6.24 -46.00
C ASP A 82 -41.73 -7.75 -45.95
N PHE A 83 -40.95 -8.59 -46.64
CA PHE A 83 -41.10 -10.05 -46.69
C PHE A 83 -39.90 -10.82 -46.12
N ALA A 84 -38.90 -10.12 -45.59
CA ALA A 84 -37.77 -10.77 -44.94
C ALA A 84 -38.22 -11.28 -43.57
N ASP A 85 -38.38 -12.61 -43.45
CA ASP A 85 -38.46 -13.26 -42.13
C ASP A 85 -37.22 -12.82 -41.35
N GLU A 86 -37.42 -12.23 -40.16
CA GLU A 86 -36.32 -11.89 -39.25
C GLU A 86 -35.54 -13.16 -38.93
N VAL A 87 -34.38 -13.32 -39.55
CA VAL A 87 -33.46 -14.41 -39.19
C VAL A 87 -33.02 -14.18 -37.77
N GLN A 88 -33.62 -14.90 -36.83
CA GLN A 88 -33.24 -14.87 -35.44
C GLN A 88 -31.84 -15.44 -35.30
N ILE A 89 -30.86 -14.55 -35.09
CA ILE A 89 -29.48 -14.95 -34.77
C ILE A 89 -29.43 -15.37 -33.32
N GLU A 90 -29.14 -16.64 -33.08
CA GLU A 90 -29.08 -17.19 -31.70
C GLU A 90 -27.94 -16.53 -30.92
N ARG A 91 -28.28 -16.03 -29.72
CA ARG A 91 -27.32 -15.43 -28.78
C ARG A 91 -26.41 -16.53 -28.19
N PRO A 92 -25.08 -16.38 -28.30
CA PRO A 92 -24.17 -17.38 -27.77
C PRO A 92 -24.25 -17.44 -26.25
N LYS A 93 -24.38 -18.65 -25.68
CA LYS A 93 -24.38 -18.86 -24.21
C LYS A 93 -22.94 -18.92 -23.71
N LEU A 94 -22.63 -18.10 -22.69
CA LEU A 94 -21.39 -18.17 -21.95
C LEU A 94 -21.54 -19.24 -20.85
N LEU A 95 -20.79 -20.32 -20.95
CA LEU A 95 -20.83 -21.39 -19.96
C LEU A 95 -20.18 -20.95 -18.64
N PRO A 96 -20.67 -21.45 -17.50
CA PRO A 96 -20.05 -21.16 -16.22
C PRO A 96 -18.66 -21.77 -16.13
N CYS A 97 -17.70 -21.02 -15.62
CA CYS A 97 -16.35 -21.48 -15.29
C CYS A 97 -15.94 -20.95 -13.91
N ALA A 98 -14.77 -21.36 -13.40
CA ALA A 98 -14.26 -20.84 -12.14
C ALA A 98 -13.92 -19.36 -12.24
N GLU A 99 -14.35 -18.58 -11.24
CA GLU A 99 -14.02 -17.17 -11.15
C GLU A 99 -12.50 -16.98 -10.89
N TRP A 100 -11.94 -15.88 -11.38
CA TRP A 100 -10.55 -15.55 -11.07
C TRP A 100 -10.38 -15.28 -9.58
N GLN A 101 -9.26 -15.74 -9.03
CA GLN A 101 -8.84 -15.33 -7.69
C GLN A 101 -8.69 -13.80 -7.63
N ASN A 102 -9.03 -13.20 -6.50
CA ASN A 102 -9.04 -11.74 -6.34
C ASN A 102 -7.71 -11.09 -6.76
N MET A 103 -6.58 -11.60 -6.29
CA MET A 103 -5.26 -11.09 -6.68
C MET A 103 -4.99 -11.19 -8.18
N HIS A 104 -5.44 -12.26 -8.85
CA HIS A 104 -5.29 -12.39 -10.30
C HIS A 104 -6.13 -11.33 -11.04
N LYS A 105 -7.37 -11.13 -10.61
CA LYS A 105 -8.27 -10.09 -11.15
C LYS A 105 -7.65 -8.70 -11.02
N LEU A 106 -7.19 -8.34 -9.81
CA LEU A 106 -6.58 -7.03 -9.52
C LEU A 106 -5.28 -6.80 -10.30
N ASN A 107 -4.42 -7.80 -10.42
CA ASN A 107 -3.18 -7.68 -11.20
C ASN A 107 -3.45 -7.43 -12.69
N ARG A 108 -4.44 -8.13 -13.27
CA ARG A 108 -4.84 -7.90 -14.66
C ARG A 108 -5.45 -6.52 -14.87
N GLU A 109 -6.28 -6.07 -13.92
CA GLU A 109 -6.86 -4.72 -13.93
C GLU A 109 -5.76 -3.65 -13.93
N LYS A 110 -4.77 -3.76 -13.02
CA LYS A 110 -3.62 -2.86 -12.95
C LYS A 110 -2.77 -2.89 -14.23
N GLU A 111 -2.58 -4.05 -14.85
CA GLU A 111 -1.81 -4.20 -16.09
C GLU A 111 -2.42 -3.38 -17.23
N ILE A 112 -3.75 -3.32 -17.32
CA ILE A 112 -4.47 -2.60 -18.39
C ILE A 112 -4.69 -1.12 -18.06
N ILE A 113 -5.06 -0.80 -16.80
CA ILE A 113 -5.47 0.55 -16.38
C ILE A 113 -4.29 1.34 -15.82
N GLY A 114 -3.30 0.65 -15.22
CA GLY A 114 -2.15 1.23 -14.56
C GLY A 114 -2.29 1.33 -13.03
N PHE A 115 -3.48 1.14 -12.48
CA PHE A 115 -3.78 1.13 -11.05
C PHE A 115 -4.91 0.13 -10.73
N TYR A 116 -5.10 -0.17 -9.44
CA TYR A 116 -6.21 -1.00 -8.97
C TYR A 116 -7.49 -0.18 -8.93
N LEU A 117 -8.55 -0.61 -9.60
CA LEU A 117 -9.82 0.11 -9.69
C LEU A 117 -10.89 -0.49 -8.77
N SER A 118 -11.08 -1.81 -8.81
CA SER A 118 -12.20 -2.47 -8.11
C SER A 118 -11.94 -2.68 -6.61
N ALA A 119 -10.69 -2.92 -6.21
CA ALA A 119 -10.26 -3.07 -4.82
C ALA A 119 -8.74 -2.93 -4.73
N HIS A 120 -8.19 -2.74 -3.54
CA HIS A 120 -6.74 -2.75 -3.32
C HIS A 120 -6.29 -4.13 -2.79
N PRO A 121 -5.13 -4.68 -3.22
CA PRO A 121 -4.64 -5.96 -2.70
C PRO A 121 -4.50 -6.00 -1.17
N LEU A 122 -4.14 -4.89 -0.53
CA LEU A 122 -4.07 -4.78 0.93
C LEU A 122 -5.42 -4.83 1.65
N ASP A 123 -6.56 -4.81 0.92
CA ASP A 123 -7.88 -4.89 1.55
C ASP A 123 -8.10 -6.22 2.27
N GLU A 124 -7.44 -7.29 1.85
CA GLU A 124 -7.39 -8.57 2.55
C GLU A 124 -6.76 -8.44 3.94
N TYR A 125 -5.78 -7.53 4.09
CA TYR A 125 -5.06 -7.26 5.34
C TYR A 125 -5.36 -5.88 5.92
N LYS A 126 -6.50 -5.29 5.56
CA LYS A 126 -6.88 -3.93 5.97
C LYS A 126 -6.87 -3.73 7.48
N PHE A 127 -7.26 -4.76 8.25
CA PHE A 127 -7.27 -4.70 9.70
C PHE A 127 -5.86 -4.65 10.28
N GLN A 128 -4.96 -5.52 9.79
CA GLN A 128 -3.55 -5.54 10.19
C GLN A 128 -2.84 -4.25 9.80
N TYR A 129 -3.11 -3.75 8.58
CA TYR A 129 -2.58 -2.48 8.11
C TYR A 129 -3.00 -1.31 9.00
N LYS A 130 -4.29 -1.21 9.35
CA LYS A 130 -4.81 -0.19 10.26
C LYS A 130 -4.25 -0.30 11.68
N PHE A 131 -3.99 -1.50 12.13
CA PHE A 131 -3.34 -1.73 13.42
C PHE A 131 -1.91 -1.16 13.45
N ILE A 132 -1.10 -1.46 12.42
CA ILE A 132 0.29 -1.00 12.34
C ILE A 132 0.37 0.52 12.17
N ASN A 133 -0.49 1.13 11.35
CA ASN A 133 -0.47 2.58 11.10
C ASN A 133 -1.10 3.40 12.25
N GLY A 134 -1.55 2.73 13.33
CA GLY A 134 -2.07 3.38 14.53
C GLY A 134 -3.47 3.97 14.41
N GLU A 135 -4.24 3.65 13.37
CA GLU A 135 -5.62 4.15 13.23
C GLU A 135 -6.53 3.69 14.37
N PHE A 136 -6.26 2.52 14.98
CA PHE A 136 -6.99 2.04 16.15
C PHE A 136 -6.64 2.75 17.46
N SER A 137 -5.47 3.39 17.54
CA SER A 137 -5.00 4.04 18.77
C SER A 137 -5.51 5.47 18.95
N LYS A 138 -6.12 6.09 17.93
CA LYS A 138 -6.59 7.48 17.99
C LYS A 138 -7.71 7.74 19.00
N ASN A 139 -8.42 6.70 19.45
CA ASN A 139 -9.54 6.81 20.38
C ASN A 139 -9.23 6.42 21.82
N PHE A 140 -8.00 6.01 22.13
CA PHE A 140 -7.60 5.55 23.45
C PHE A 140 -6.20 6.05 23.84
N VAL A 141 -6.08 7.34 24.08
CA VAL A 141 -4.98 7.87 24.92
C VAL A 141 -5.47 7.79 26.35
N LEU A 142 -5.15 6.70 27.04
CA LEU A 142 -5.09 6.74 28.50
C LEU A 142 -3.97 7.71 28.85
N GLU A 143 -4.26 8.73 29.64
CA GLU A 143 -3.38 9.84 30.04
C GLU A 143 -2.08 9.43 30.78
N ASP A 144 -1.77 8.15 30.89
CA ASP A 144 -0.67 7.64 31.71
C ASP A 144 0.69 7.50 31.01
N ASN A 145 0.85 7.86 29.76
CA ASN A 145 2.14 7.79 29.05
C ASN A 145 2.66 9.13 28.53
N LYS A 146 2.53 10.19 29.33
CA LYS A 146 3.29 11.44 29.12
C LYS A 146 4.69 11.34 29.73
N LYS A 147 5.46 10.33 29.36
CA LYS A 147 6.92 10.32 29.55
C LYS A 147 7.49 9.46 28.43
N ASP A 148 8.33 10.09 27.63
CA ASP A 148 9.22 9.55 26.60
C ASP A 148 8.85 9.81 25.12
N GLU A 149 8.30 10.99 24.80
CA GLU A 149 8.49 11.56 23.47
C GLU A 149 9.81 12.35 23.44
N ILE A 150 10.88 11.64 23.11
CA ILE A 150 12.16 12.28 22.81
C ILE A 150 12.07 12.80 21.39
N ALA A 151 11.96 14.11 21.23
CA ALA A 151 12.07 14.76 19.92
C ALA A 151 13.45 14.46 19.28
N PRO A 152 13.60 14.50 17.95
CA PRO A 152 14.91 14.32 17.31
C PRO A 152 16.02 15.23 17.85
N ASN A 153 15.67 16.37 18.45
CA ASN A 153 16.59 17.29 19.10
C ASN A 153 17.23 16.75 20.38
N ASP A 154 16.57 15.79 21.08
CA ASP A 154 17.11 15.25 22.31
C ASP A 154 18.24 14.20 22.09
N LEU A 155 18.37 13.66 20.87
CA LEU A 155 19.43 12.68 20.60
C LEU A 155 20.81 13.34 20.61
N SER A 156 20.93 14.53 20.04
CA SER A 156 22.19 15.28 20.05
C SER A 156 22.50 15.86 21.44
N ALA A 157 21.50 16.30 22.20
CA ALA A 157 21.67 16.79 23.55
C ALA A 157 22.12 15.68 24.50
N LYS A 158 21.50 14.49 24.48
CA LYS A 158 21.92 13.34 25.34
C LYS A 158 23.32 12.82 25.01
N ILE A 159 23.77 12.94 23.74
CA ILE A 159 25.13 12.53 23.35
C ILE A 159 26.17 13.53 23.86
N LEU A 160 25.81 14.81 24.06
CA LEU A 160 26.69 15.86 24.53
C LEU A 160 26.82 15.93 26.06
N ASP A 161 25.75 15.53 26.79
CA ASP A 161 25.72 15.62 28.28
C ASP A 161 26.47 14.49 28.98
N GLU A 162 26.85 13.39 28.31
CA GLU A 162 27.62 12.29 28.90
C GLU A 162 29.16 12.49 28.87
N GLU A 163 29.70 13.57 28.29
CA GLU A 163 31.15 13.83 28.19
C GLU A 163 31.66 15.02 29.05
N THR A 164 30.83 15.64 29.87
CA THR A 164 31.31 16.74 30.73
C THR A 164 30.93 16.55 32.18
N ASP A 165 31.72 15.73 32.91
CA ASP A 165 32.01 16.01 34.29
C ASP A 165 33.12 17.07 34.29
N ASP A 166 32.76 18.34 34.39
CA ASP A 166 33.45 19.40 35.09
C ASP A 166 32.71 20.74 34.93
N ASP A 167 32.46 21.36 36.06
CA ASP A 167 31.80 22.62 36.32
C ASP A 167 32.06 23.74 35.30
N GLU A 168 30.98 24.39 34.80
CA GLU A 168 30.71 25.82 34.91
C GLU A 168 29.36 26.14 34.24
N SER A 169 28.44 26.63 35.02
CA SER A 169 27.14 27.16 34.57
C SER A 169 27.31 28.46 33.76
N ILE A 170 26.97 28.45 32.47
CA ILE A 170 26.80 29.68 31.71
C ILE A 170 25.33 29.78 31.32
N ASP A 171 24.69 30.73 31.98
CA ASP A 171 23.32 31.17 31.67
C ASP A 171 23.33 32.02 30.41
N ILE A 172 22.78 31.52 29.28
CA ILE A 172 22.61 32.28 28.03
C ILE A 172 21.13 32.44 27.78
N SER A 173 20.60 33.56 28.20
CA SER A 173 19.32 34.07 27.74
C SER A 173 19.44 34.55 26.30
N LEU A 174 18.84 33.84 25.34
CA LEU A 174 18.71 34.29 23.95
C LEU A 174 17.44 35.12 23.80
N ASP A 175 17.68 36.42 23.67
CA ASP A 175 16.68 37.40 23.24
C ASP A 175 16.49 37.24 21.72
N VAL A 176 15.38 36.69 21.29
CA VAL A 176 15.03 36.53 19.87
C VAL A 176 14.22 37.74 19.43
N SER A 177 14.87 38.65 18.71
CA SER A 177 14.18 39.70 17.97
C SER A 177 13.45 39.10 16.75
N GLU A 178 12.15 39.32 16.69
CA GLU A 178 11.27 39.00 15.58
C GLU A 178 11.63 39.84 14.34
N ASP A 179 12.18 39.18 13.31
CA ASP A 179 12.10 39.65 11.95
C ASP A 179 11.53 38.52 11.09
N GLU A 180 10.22 38.58 10.87
CA GLU A 180 9.48 37.71 9.95
C GLU A 180 9.80 38.04 8.51
N GLU A 181 10.71 37.32 7.87
CA GLU A 181 10.71 37.15 6.43
C GLU A 181 9.76 36.00 6.06
N LEU A 182 8.62 36.37 5.44
CA LEU A 182 7.65 35.46 4.84
C LEU A 182 8.31 34.67 3.69
N VAL A 183 8.86 33.52 4.00
CA VAL A 183 9.19 32.50 2.98
C VAL A 183 7.90 31.73 2.71
N GLU A 184 7.37 31.82 1.49
CA GLU A 184 6.26 31.04 0.99
C GLU A 184 6.49 29.55 1.33
N GLU A 185 5.74 29.05 2.30
CA GLU A 185 5.65 27.62 2.60
C GLU A 185 5.01 26.90 1.40
N SER A 186 5.83 26.36 0.52
CA SER A 186 5.40 25.28 -0.34
C SER A 186 4.97 24.14 0.58
N SER A 187 3.73 23.73 0.46
CA SER A 187 3.02 22.75 1.28
C SER A 187 3.63 21.34 1.18
N ALA A 188 4.84 21.16 1.70
CA ALA A 188 5.32 19.84 2.07
C ALA A 188 4.57 19.46 3.35
N LYS A 189 3.54 18.61 3.25
CA LYS A 189 2.92 17.98 4.40
C LYS A 189 4.03 17.36 5.23
N LYS A 190 4.17 17.78 6.48
CA LYS A 190 5.16 17.24 7.43
C LYS A 190 4.92 15.73 7.52
N ALA A 191 5.87 14.94 7.02
CA ALA A 191 5.86 13.49 7.16
C ALA A 191 6.29 13.15 8.59
N GLU A 192 5.35 13.18 9.52
CA GLU A 192 5.57 12.76 10.91
C GLU A 192 5.10 11.32 11.09
N PRO A 193 5.86 10.46 11.80
CA PRO A 193 5.46 9.09 12.05
C PRO A 193 4.16 9.05 12.84
N LYS A 194 3.25 8.16 12.44
CA LYS A 194 1.90 8.04 12.97
C LYS A 194 1.82 6.85 13.95
N GLY A 195 1.11 7.04 15.05
CA GLY A 195 0.79 5.98 16.01
C GLY A 195 1.96 5.48 16.86
N ASN A 196 1.74 4.36 17.57
CA ASN A 196 2.66 3.80 18.56
C ASN A 196 3.92 3.15 17.97
N PHE A 197 4.00 2.98 16.66
CA PHE A 197 5.03 2.21 15.97
C PHE A 197 5.93 3.03 15.06
N ASN A 198 5.89 4.36 15.09
CA ASN A 198 6.59 5.20 14.12
C ASN A 198 6.31 4.74 12.66
N PHE A 199 5.04 4.54 12.33
CA PHE A 199 4.63 4.10 11.00
C PHE A 199 4.67 5.26 10.00
N LEU A 200 5.15 4.96 8.78
CA LEU A 200 5.15 5.88 7.64
C LEU A 200 4.41 5.23 6.46
N ASN A 201 3.71 6.03 5.68
CA ASN A 201 3.23 5.61 4.37
C ASN A 201 4.37 5.62 3.36
N LEU A 202 4.26 4.82 2.30
CA LEU A 202 5.35 4.68 1.33
C LEU A 202 5.64 5.97 0.55
N ASP A 203 4.64 6.81 0.28
CA ASP A 203 4.80 8.11 -0.38
C ASP A 203 5.48 9.17 0.51
N GLU A 204 5.50 8.96 1.83
CA GLU A 204 6.10 9.88 2.80
C GLU A 204 7.61 9.65 3.02
N ILE A 205 8.17 8.52 2.58
CA ILE A 205 9.54 8.10 2.95
C ILE A 205 10.61 9.09 2.50
N ASP A 206 10.56 9.56 1.26
CA ASP A 206 11.58 10.48 0.76
C ASP A 206 11.50 11.84 1.46
N ALA A 207 10.30 12.40 1.63
CA ALA A 207 10.09 13.64 2.37
C ALA A 207 10.55 13.51 3.84
N PHE A 208 10.27 12.36 4.46
CA PHE A 208 10.72 12.08 5.82
C PHE A 208 12.24 11.96 5.92
N LYS A 209 12.90 11.31 4.97
CA LYS A 209 14.36 11.21 4.89
C LYS A 209 15.02 12.59 4.75
N GLU A 210 14.49 13.46 3.89
CA GLU A 210 14.94 14.84 3.73
C GLU A 210 14.75 15.67 4.99
N PHE A 211 13.59 15.53 5.66
CA PHE A 211 13.32 16.18 6.93
C PHE A 211 14.31 15.71 8.01
N TYR A 212 14.52 14.39 8.13
CA TYR A 212 15.49 13.82 9.08
C TYR A 212 16.91 14.35 8.83
N GLN A 213 17.35 14.38 7.58
CA GLN A 213 18.64 14.94 7.18
C GLN A 213 18.76 16.38 7.62
N ARG A 214 17.77 17.23 7.29
CA ARG A 214 17.78 18.66 7.63
C ARG A 214 17.84 18.87 9.16
N GLN A 215 17.03 18.15 9.91
CA GLN A 215 17.03 18.25 11.39
C GLN A 215 18.39 17.84 11.97
N PHE A 216 18.96 16.75 11.48
CA PHE A 216 20.27 16.30 11.93
C PHE A 216 21.37 17.32 11.60
N GLU A 217 21.42 17.83 10.39
CA GLU A 217 22.43 18.82 9.96
C GLU A 217 22.32 20.13 10.74
N LEU A 218 21.12 20.58 11.07
CA LEU A 218 20.89 21.74 11.93
C LEU A 218 21.37 21.52 13.38
N SER A 219 21.38 20.27 13.87
CA SER A 219 21.85 19.93 15.20
C SER A 219 23.37 19.84 15.33
N LEU A 220 24.11 19.91 14.24
CA LEU A 220 25.57 19.83 14.21
C LEU A 220 26.21 21.15 14.66
N VAL A 221 26.38 21.36 15.96
CA VAL A 221 27.00 22.58 16.51
C VAL A 221 28.51 22.60 16.31
N LYS A 222 29.17 21.44 16.32
CA LYS A 222 30.66 21.30 16.28
C LYS A 222 31.22 20.99 14.87
N GLY A 223 30.38 21.00 13.81
CA GLY A 223 30.80 20.65 12.46
C GLY A 223 30.65 19.17 12.11
N MET A 224 31.53 18.63 11.25
CA MET A 224 31.42 17.25 10.77
C MET A 224 31.70 16.23 11.89
N PRO A 225 30.77 15.35 12.27
CA PRO A 225 30.95 14.40 13.37
C PRO A 225 32.01 13.35 13.02
N GLU A 226 32.73 12.84 14.02
CA GLU A 226 33.71 11.77 13.87
C GLU A 226 33.07 10.42 13.58
N LYS A 227 33.85 9.46 13.09
CA LYS A 227 33.35 8.12 12.74
C LYS A 227 32.72 7.37 13.92
N ASN A 228 33.33 7.49 15.10
CA ASN A 228 32.81 6.83 16.31
C ASN A 228 31.50 7.46 16.78
N GLU A 229 31.39 8.77 16.67
CA GLU A 229 30.16 9.52 16.95
C GLU A 229 29.03 9.12 16.00
N ILE A 230 29.31 9.05 14.69
CA ILE A 230 28.32 8.55 13.70
C ILE A 230 27.86 7.12 14.02
N LYS A 231 28.79 6.25 14.43
CA LYS A 231 28.43 4.87 14.81
C LYS A 231 27.45 4.87 16.00
N ARG A 232 27.73 5.65 17.04
CA ARG A 232 26.87 5.80 18.22
C ARG A 232 25.48 6.37 17.85
N ILE A 233 25.44 7.40 16.98
CA ILE A 233 24.18 7.97 16.47
C ILE A 233 23.37 6.92 15.75
N ASN A 234 23.97 6.13 14.85
CA ASN A 234 23.27 5.07 14.12
C ASN A 234 22.75 3.94 15.03
N GLU A 235 23.45 3.62 16.11
CA GLU A 235 23.02 2.65 17.12
C GLU A 235 21.77 3.15 17.86
N LEU A 236 21.70 4.44 18.15
CA LEU A 236 20.58 5.08 18.86
C LEU A 236 19.43 5.52 17.94
N SER A 237 19.58 5.41 16.61
CA SER A 237 18.55 5.87 15.67
C SER A 237 17.25 5.10 15.81
N LYS A 238 16.12 5.80 15.75
CA LYS A 238 14.78 5.24 15.85
C LYS A 238 14.47 4.26 14.71
N GLU A 239 13.64 3.27 15.01
CA GLU A 239 13.11 2.33 14.03
C GLU A 239 11.76 2.81 13.52
N TYR A 240 11.57 2.68 12.21
CA TYR A 240 10.34 3.07 11.51
C TYR A 240 9.76 1.84 10.82
N LEU A 241 8.44 1.80 10.71
CA LEU A 241 7.70 0.74 10.03
C LEU A 241 7.01 1.27 8.78
N VAL A 242 7.04 0.48 7.75
CA VAL A 242 6.17 0.60 6.57
C VAL A 242 5.56 -0.76 6.29
N SER A 243 4.43 -0.80 5.63
CA SER A 243 3.85 -2.07 5.18
C SER A 243 3.32 -1.95 3.77
N GLY A 244 3.31 -3.06 3.06
CA GLY A 244 2.83 -3.08 1.69
C GLY A 244 2.92 -4.45 1.04
N LEU A 245 2.46 -4.49 -0.20
CA LEU A 245 2.62 -5.61 -1.12
C LEU A 245 3.97 -5.51 -1.83
N THR A 246 4.73 -6.59 -1.86
CA THR A 246 5.94 -6.69 -2.69
C THR A 246 5.54 -6.84 -4.16
N THR A 247 5.73 -5.79 -4.95
CA THR A 247 5.35 -5.75 -6.38
C THR A 247 6.50 -6.12 -7.30
N ASP A 248 7.72 -5.80 -6.91
CA ASP A 248 8.93 -6.14 -7.67
C ASP A 248 10.08 -6.53 -6.74
N TYR A 249 10.91 -7.43 -7.25
CA TYR A 249 12.07 -7.93 -6.54
C TYR A 249 13.18 -8.29 -7.53
N THR A 250 14.28 -7.55 -7.48
CA THR A 250 15.41 -7.70 -8.40
C THR A 250 16.73 -7.82 -7.64
N ILE A 251 17.62 -8.67 -8.14
CA ILE A 251 18.92 -8.94 -7.54
C ILE A 251 20.02 -8.62 -8.55
N PHE A 252 21.05 -7.95 -8.10
CA PHE A 252 22.24 -7.63 -8.90
C PHE A 252 23.50 -8.01 -8.15
N ASP A 253 24.56 -8.28 -8.89
CA ASP A 253 25.90 -8.38 -8.31
C ASP A 253 26.37 -6.98 -7.87
N ASP A 254 26.97 -6.89 -6.67
CA ASP A 254 27.47 -5.61 -6.17
C ASP A 254 28.73 -5.18 -6.97
N ASN A 255 28.60 -4.10 -7.71
CA ASN A 255 29.70 -3.57 -8.53
C ASN A 255 30.91 -3.10 -7.72
N TYR A 256 30.76 -2.90 -6.42
CA TYR A 256 31.81 -2.38 -5.52
C TYR A 256 32.45 -3.49 -4.66
N ASN A 257 31.72 -4.59 -4.43
CA ASN A 257 32.17 -5.70 -3.59
C ASN A 257 32.00 -7.01 -4.34
N SER A 258 33.09 -7.49 -4.95
CA SER A 258 33.09 -8.74 -5.72
C SER A 258 32.55 -9.92 -4.88
N GLY A 259 31.60 -10.67 -5.45
CA GLY A 259 30.96 -11.82 -4.80
C GLY A 259 29.81 -11.50 -3.85
N LYS A 260 29.47 -10.22 -3.65
CA LYS A 260 28.29 -9.78 -2.89
C LYS A 260 27.15 -9.41 -3.80
N LYS A 261 25.92 -9.49 -3.27
CA LYS A 261 24.69 -9.16 -3.99
C LYS A 261 24.02 -7.94 -3.40
N VAL A 262 23.28 -7.23 -4.22
CA VAL A 262 22.38 -6.15 -3.82
C VAL A 262 20.99 -6.50 -4.32
N ALA A 263 20.01 -6.49 -3.44
CA ALA A 263 18.61 -6.66 -3.80
C ALA A 263 17.87 -5.34 -3.76
N TYR A 264 16.93 -5.17 -4.67
CA TYR A 264 15.96 -4.10 -4.66
C TYR A 264 14.58 -4.71 -4.53
N VAL A 265 13.83 -4.20 -3.56
CA VAL A 265 12.45 -4.63 -3.26
C VAL A 265 11.54 -3.42 -3.39
N THR A 266 10.52 -3.51 -4.22
CA THR A 266 9.51 -2.48 -4.34
C THR A 266 8.28 -2.90 -3.55
N LEU A 267 7.92 -2.09 -2.58
CA LEU A 267 6.66 -2.20 -1.84
C LEU A 267 5.65 -1.22 -2.40
N GLU A 268 4.38 -1.58 -2.33
CA GLU A 268 3.24 -0.75 -2.70
C GLU A 268 2.18 -0.81 -1.61
N ASP A 269 1.68 0.36 -1.19
CA ASP A 269 0.57 0.51 -0.26
C ASP A 269 -0.58 1.34 -0.87
N TYR A 270 -1.53 1.82 -0.05
CA TYR A 270 -2.63 2.66 -0.52
C TYR A 270 -2.21 4.05 -1.02
N THR A 271 -1.01 4.50 -0.68
CA THR A 271 -0.53 5.87 -0.93
C THR A 271 0.43 5.94 -2.10
N GLY A 272 1.19 4.86 -2.33
CA GLY A 272 2.17 4.83 -3.39
C GLY A 272 3.06 3.60 -3.37
N SER A 273 4.26 3.75 -3.95
CA SER A 273 5.26 2.70 -3.97
C SER A 273 6.63 3.24 -3.64
N TYR A 274 7.46 2.43 -2.98
CA TYR A 274 8.83 2.76 -2.65
C TYR A 274 9.78 1.61 -2.91
N LYS A 275 10.98 1.91 -3.43
CA LYS A 275 12.01 0.92 -3.76
C LYS A 275 13.12 0.92 -2.71
N PHE A 276 13.14 -0.11 -1.88
CA PHE A 276 14.15 -0.34 -0.86
C PHE A 276 15.35 -1.06 -1.44
N ARG A 277 16.55 -0.63 -1.02
CA ARG A 277 17.81 -1.30 -1.32
C ARG A 277 18.26 -2.11 -0.12
N LEU A 278 18.55 -3.40 -0.32
CA LEU A 278 19.13 -4.30 0.68
C LEU A 278 20.56 -4.63 0.26
N ASN A 279 21.46 -4.62 1.23
CA ASN A 279 22.81 -5.15 1.04
C ASN A 279 22.79 -6.70 1.07
N ASP A 280 23.95 -7.34 0.81
CA ASP A 280 24.08 -8.79 0.75
C ASP A 280 23.63 -9.49 2.04
N ASP A 281 24.05 -8.98 3.20
CA ASP A 281 23.72 -9.57 4.50
C ASP A 281 22.22 -9.50 4.79
N ASP A 282 21.59 -8.34 4.55
CA ASP A 282 20.14 -8.15 4.73
C ASP A 282 19.34 -8.97 3.72
N TYR A 283 19.81 -9.02 2.46
CA TYR A 283 19.22 -9.87 1.44
C TYR A 283 19.22 -11.36 1.86
N MET A 284 20.38 -11.88 2.26
CA MET A 284 20.51 -13.29 2.68
C MET A 284 19.63 -13.61 3.88
N LYS A 285 19.46 -12.65 4.81
CA LYS A 285 18.62 -12.79 6.00
C LYS A 285 17.13 -12.83 5.68
N PHE A 286 16.66 -12.04 4.70
CA PHE A 286 15.24 -11.81 4.48
C PHE A 286 14.70 -12.37 3.16
N LYS A 287 15.52 -12.95 2.29
CA LYS A 287 15.18 -13.37 0.93
C LYS A 287 13.88 -14.18 0.82
N GLU A 288 13.60 -15.08 1.79
CA GLU A 288 12.42 -15.92 1.79
C GLU A 288 11.11 -15.15 2.02
N LYS A 289 11.20 -13.95 2.64
CA LYS A 289 10.05 -13.09 2.94
C LYS A 289 9.82 -11.99 1.89
N LEU A 290 10.79 -11.79 0.99
CA LEU A 290 10.82 -10.67 0.04
C LEU A 290 10.31 -11.02 -1.35
N GLU A 291 9.74 -12.21 -1.54
CA GLU A 291 9.21 -12.65 -2.82
C GLU A 291 8.05 -11.75 -3.30
N LYS A 292 7.93 -11.60 -4.62
CA LYS A 292 6.83 -10.87 -5.24
C LYS A 292 5.47 -11.46 -4.84
N GLY A 293 4.53 -10.60 -4.50
CA GLY A 293 3.19 -10.98 -4.05
C GLY A 293 3.06 -11.22 -2.55
N ARG A 294 4.14 -11.04 -1.77
CA ARG A 294 4.08 -11.11 -0.31
C ARG A 294 3.61 -9.79 0.28
N PHE A 295 2.75 -9.88 1.30
CA PHE A 295 2.36 -8.74 2.13
C PHE A 295 3.27 -8.68 3.34
N ILE A 296 4.05 -7.62 3.47
CA ILE A 296 5.08 -7.51 4.49
C ILE A 296 5.03 -6.18 5.25
N ILE A 297 5.55 -6.23 6.47
CA ILE A 297 5.95 -5.09 7.26
C ILE A 297 7.47 -5.03 7.20
N LEU A 298 8.00 -3.90 6.77
CA LEU A 298 9.43 -3.65 6.72
C LEU A 298 9.80 -2.65 7.80
N LYS A 299 10.71 -3.05 8.68
CA LYS A 299 11.28 -2.20 9.71
C LYS A 299 12.61 -1.66 9.21
N PHE A 300 12.82 -0.35 9.32
CA PHE A 300 14.04 0.29 8.88
C PHE A 300 14.51 1.38 9.83
N LYS A 301 15.78 1.76 9.68
CA LYS A 301 16.39 2.93 10.30
C LYS A 301 16.99 3.83 9.24
N ILE A 302 17.05 5.13 9.50
CA ILE A 302 17.90 6.01 8.73
C ILE A 302 19.29 5.97 9.34
N VAL A 303 20.29 5.58 8.53
CA VAL A 303 21.68 5.53 8.95
C VAL A 303 22.50 6.60 8.23
N ILE A 304 23.45 7.18 8.94
CA ILE A 304 24.32 8.23 8.45
C ILE A 304 25.68 7.64 8.15
N VAL A 305 26.25 7.99 7.00
CA VAL A 305 27.56 7.55 6.58
C VAL A 305 28.40 8.75 6.14
N ARG A 306 29.58 8.88 6.72
CA ARG A 306 30.58 9.86 6.28
C ARG A 306 31.29 9.34 5.03
N SER A 307 31.28 10.09 3.95
CA SER A 307 31.87 9.71 2.68
C SER A 307 32.54 10.93 2.03
N LYS A 308 33.47 10.67 1.11
CA LYS A 308 34.03 11.75 0.27
C LYS A 308 33.14 11.95 -0.95
N ASP A 309 32.80 13.19 -1.23
CA ASP A 309 32.17 13.56 -2.48
C ASP A 309 33.16 13.37 -3.65
N LYS A 310 32.68 12.68 -4.70
CA LYS A 310 33.54 12.32 -5.84
C LYS A 310 33.96 13.51 -6.68
N THR A 311 33.18 14.59 -6.64
CA THR A 311 33.40 15.78 -7.48
C THR A 311 34.26 16.83 -6.78
N SER A 312 33.92 17.12 -5.52
CA SER A 312 34.63 18.17 -4.74
C SER A 312 35.73 17.62 -3.87
N GLY A 313 35.84 16.31 -3.65
CA GLY A 313 36.76 15.68 -2.72
C GLY A 313 36.50 15.96 -1.24
N ASN A 314 35.48 16.77 -0.94
CA ASN A 314 35.12 17.14 0.42
C ASN A 314 34.40 15.98 1.13
N GLU A 315 34.49 15.94 2.45
CA GLU A 315 33.70 15.01 3.26
C GLU A 315 32.27 15.49 3.35
N VAL A 316 31.34 14.54 3.10
CA VAL A 316 29.89 14.77 3.16
C VAL A 316 29.22 13.67 3.94
N LEU A 317 28.10 14.01 4.60
CA LEU A 317 27.21 13.03 5.20
C LEU A 317 26.22 12.51 4.16
N ARG A 318 26.04 11.20 4.13
CA ARG A 318 25.02 10.55 3.30
C ARG A 318 24.07 9.78 4.18
N TYR A 319 22.80 9.84 3.85
CA TYR A 319 21.70 9.25 4.59
C TYR A 319 21.13 8.07 3.81
N PHE A 320 21.06 6.90 4.44
CA PHE A 320 20.57 5.67 3.83
C PHE A 320 19.48 5.06 4.66
N ILE A 321 18.54 4.42 4.00
CA ILE A 321 17.58 3.53 4.63
C ILE A 321 18.26 2.17 4.80
N ASN A 322 18.35 1.71 6.05
CA ASN A 322 18.85 0.37 6.38
C ASN A 322 17.71 -0.50 6.90
N VAL A 323 17.46 -1.63 6.25
CA VAL A 323 16.40 -2.56 6.62
C VAL A 323 16.83 -3.37 7.84
N ALA A 324 16.12 -3.21 8.94
CA ALA A 324 16.42 -3.88 10.20
C ALA A 324 15.69 -5.22 10.35
N ASP A 325 14.45 -5.31 9.86
CA ASP A 325 13.63 -6.52 9.94
C ASP A 325 12.55 -6.56 8.86
N VAL A 326 12.09 -7.77 8.52
CA VAL A 326 10.98 -8.03 7.61
C VAL A 326 10.03 -9.05 8.25
N VAL A 327 8.75 -8.72 8.32
CA VAL A 327 7.70 -9.52 8.93
C VAL A 327 6.55 -9.66 7.95
N GLU A 328 5.96 -10.83 7.83
CA GLU A 328 4.73 -11.00 7.06
C GLU A 328 3.58 -10.23 7.73
N LEU A 329 2.78 -9.50 6.96
CA LEU A 329 1.72 -8.64 7.49
C LEU A 329 0.65 -9.42 8.26
N GLN A 330 0.41 -10.67 7.89
CA GLN A 330 -0.48 -11.59 8.63
C GLN A 330 -0.04 -11.81 10.08
N LEU A 331 1.27 -11.75 10.38
CA LEU A 331 1.83 -11.91 11.72
C LEU A 331 1.91 -10.60 12.51
N ALA A 332 1.30 -9.50 12.00
CA ALA A 332 1.37 -8.19 12.63
C ALA A 332 0.88 -8.21 14.08
N PHE A 333 -0.24 -8.88 14.34
CA PHE A 333 -0.80 -8.96 15.69
C PHE A 333 0.09 -9.78 16.63
N GLU A 334 0.57 -10.94 16.19
CA GLU A 334 1.45 -11.78 17.02
C GLU A 334 2.71 -11.05 17.44
N LYS A 335 3.28 -10.27 16.53
CA LYS A 335 4.57 -9.62 16.77
C LYS A 335 4.45 -8.28 17.47
N TYR A 336 3.43 -7.50 17.19
CA TYR A 336 3.35 -6.10 17.63
C TYR A 336 2.21 -5.81 18.61
N ALA A 337 1.14 -6.63 18.67
CA ALA A 337 0.08 -6.42 19.63
C ALA A 337 0.51 -6.88 21.03
N LYS A 338 0.27 -6.06 22.03
CA LYS A 338 0.43 -6.42 23.46
C LYS A 338 -0.91 -6.77 24.08
N SER A 339 -1.94 -6.09 23.65
CA SER A 339 -3.32 -6.31 24.09
C SER A 339 -4.30 -5.80 23.03
N LEU A 340 -5.50 -6.33 23.04
CA LEU A 340 -6.63 -5.83 22.28
C LEU A 340 -7.63 -5.17 23.23
N SER A 341 -8.09 -3.97 22.91
CA SER A 341 -9.13 -3.27 23.66
C SER A 341 -10.37 -3.15 22.81
N LEU A 342 -11.47 -3.72 23.29
CA LEU A 342 -12.78 -3.65 22.65
C LEU A 342 -13.67 -2.71 23.45
N VAL A 343 -14.22 -1.69 22.79
CA VAL A 343 -15.17 -0.74 23.40
C VAL A 343 -16.55 -1.02 22.83
N ILE A 344 -17.47 -1.39 23.71
CA ILE A 344 -18.84 -1.75 23.33
C ILE A 344 -19.81 -0.73 23.96
N PRO A 345 -20.60 -0.01 23.15
CA PRO A 345 -21.68 0.81 23.66
C PRO A 345 -22.72 -0.06 24.39
N ILE A 346 -23.09 0.32 25.63
CA ILE A 346 -23.99 -0.49 26.49
C ILE A 346 -25.38 -0.64 25.84
N ASN A 347 -25.82 0.34 25.08
CA ASN A 347 -27.10 0.32 24.38
C ASN A 347 -27.14 -0.61 23.14
N GLU A 348 -26.00 -1.08 22.67
CA GLU A 348 -25.87 -1.92 21.46
C GLU A 348 -25.65 -3.40 21.80
N ILE A 349 -25.51 -3.76 23.07
CA ILE A 349 -25.23 -5.14 23.49
C ILE A 349 -26.29 -5.63 24.46
N ASN A 350 -26.79 -6.83 24.23
CA ASN A 350 -27.69 -7.52 25.14
C ASN A 350 -26.99 -8.67 25.87
N LYS A 351 -27.67 -9.28 26.84
CA LYS A 351 -27.11 -10.37 27.65
C LYS A 351 -26.75 -11.60 26.82
N THR A 352 -27.53 -11.90 25.79
CA THR A 352 -27.32 -13.06 24.90
C THR A 352 -26.04 -12.87 24.08
N ASP A 353 -25.80 -11.63 23.57
CA ASP A 353 -24.61 -11.30 22.81
C ASP A 353 -23.34 -11.38 23.69
N LEU A 354 -23.44 -10.94 24.96
CA LEU A 354 -22.35 -11.07 25.92
C LEU A 354 -22.01 -12.52 26.24
N GLU A 355 -23.03 -13.37 26.44
CA GLU A 355 -22.83 -14.80 26.66
C GLU A 355 -22.23 -15.50 25.44
N PHE A 356 -22.69 -15.17 24.24
CA PHE A 356 -22.11 -15.67 22.98
C PHE A 356 -20.64 -15.26 22.85
N PHE A 357 -20.35 -13.99 23.03
CA PHE A 357 -18.99 -13.45 22.96
C PHE A 357 -18.06 -14.10 23.99
N LYS A 358 -18.51 -14.25 25.25
CA LYS A 358 -17.77 -14.95 26.28
C LYS A 358 -17.47 -16.40 25.90
N ASN A 359 -18.41 -17.12 25.32
CA ASN A 359 -18.24 -18.50 24.91
C ASN A 359 -17.22 -18.63 23.78
N GLN A 360 -17.23 -17.71 22.80
CA GLN A 360 -16.24 -17.67 21.72
C GLN A 360 -14.84 -17.43 22.27
N LEU A 361 -14.67 -16.46 23.17
CA LEU A 361 -13.38 -16.17 23.80
C LEU A 361 -12.83 -17.34 24.65
N LEU A 362 -13.72 -18.13 25.26
CA LEU A 362 -13.33 -19.32 26.03
C LEU A 362 -12.96 -20.50 25.13
N ALA A 363 -13.57 -20.61 23.94
CA ALA A 363 -13.30 -21.66 22.97
C ALA A 363 -11.95 -21.46 22.27
N GLU A 364 -11.58 -20.19 21.99
CA GLU A 364 -10.37 -19.84 21.25
C GLU A 364 -9.46 -18.95 22.11
N LYS A 365 -8.75 -19.56 23.05
CA LYS A 365 -7.80 -18.84 23.91
C LYS A 365 -6.54 -18.47 23.11
N GLY A 366 -6.28 -17.17 22.95
CA GLY A 366 -5.03 -16.62 22.48
C GLY A 366 -4.06 -16.24 23.60
N GLU A 367 -2.86 -15.82 23.22
CA GLU A 367 -1.80 -15.38 24.16
C GLU A 367 -1.93 -13.89 24.53
N HIS A 368 -2.69 -13.10 23.77
CA HIS A 368 -2.82 -11.66 23.95
C HIS A 368 -3.90 -11.31 24.98
N LYS A 369 -3.64 -10.27 25.76
CA LYS A 369 -4.60 -9.76 26.73
C LYS A 369 -5.75 -9.05 25.97
N LEU A 370 -6.99 -9.45 26.27
CA LEU A 370 -8.20 -8.75 25.81
C LEU A 370 -8.76 -7.89 26.94
N ASN A 371 -8.93 -6.60 26.70
CA ASN A 371 -9.64 -5.67 27.56
C ASN A 371 -10.99 -5.34 26.94
N VAL A 372 -12.07 -5.51 27.69
CA VAL A 372 -13.42 -5.15 27.22
C VAL A 372 -13.92 -4.00 28.06
N TYR A 373 -14.26 -2.90 27.41
CA TYR A 373 -14.80 -1.70 28.03
C TYR A 373 -16.24 -1.50 27.58
N LEU A 374 -17.14 -1.34 28.53
CA LEU A 374 -18.52 -0.96 28.27
C LEU A 374 -18.63 0.55 28.35
N LYS A 375 -18.97 1.20 27.26
CA LYS A 375 -19.12 2.67 27.18
C LYS A 375 -20.59 3.03 27.27
N ASN A 376 -20.94 3.90 28.25
CA ASN A 376 -22.24 4.53 28.27
C ASN A 376 -22.26 5.68 27.25
N PRO A 377 -23.18 5.67 26.27
CA PRO A 377 -23.27 6.76 25.27
C PRO A 377 -23.54 8.14 25.84
N LEU A 378 -24.02 8.21 27.12
CA LEU A 378 -24.32 9.47 27.82
C LEU A 378 -23.12 10.05 28.57
N ASP A 379 -22.06 9.26 28.73
CA ASP A 379 -20.81 9.70 29.36
C ASP A 379 -19.81 10.11 28.26
N ASN A 380 -19.60 11.41 28.08
CA ASN A 380 -18.61 11.94 27.10
C ASN A 380 -17.19 11.73 27.57
#